data_6dfe9741227cfc8a557b8e7d6403d96c
#
_entry.id   6dfe9741227cfc8a557b8e7d6403d96c
#
_cell.length_a   1.000
_cell.length_b   1.000
_cell.length_c   1.000
_cell.angle_alpha   90.00
_cell.angle_beta   90.00
_cell.angle_gamma   90.00
#
_symmetry.space_group_name_H-M   'P 1'
#
loop_
_entity.id
_entity.type
_entity.pdbx_description
1 polymer ?
#
loop_
_entity_poly.entity_id
_entity_poly.type
_entity_poly.pdbx_seq_one_letter_code
_entity_poly.pdbx_strand_id
1 'polypeptide(L)'
;MVIEELHFRVAPSEQDGFLAKETEVWTGFLHTCDGFVDKQVWVADDDPELIVVMIWWDTMELWKSITPEQVEEVDARMGEWIRPVTFARALRVVRPSVSGMTA
;
A
#
# COMPACT_ATOMS: atom_id res chain seq x y z
N MET A 1 15.86 3.01 1.43
CA MET A 1 14.41 3.05 1.22
C MET A 1 13.89 1.65 0.96
N VAL A 2 12.82 1.28 1.61
CA VAL A 2 12.17 -0.01 1.44
C VAL A 2 10.75 0.17 0.91
N ILE A 3 10.25 -0.85 0.23
CA ILE A 3 8.91 -0.82 -0.36
C ILE A 3 8.13 -2.00 0.19
N GLU A 4 6.94 -1.72 0.66
CA GLU A 4 5.96 -2.72 1.07
C GLU A 4 5.04 -2.98 -0.10
N GLU A 5 5.02 -4.23 -0.58
CA GLU A 5 4.15 -4.64 -1.68
C GLU A 5 3.04 -5.52 -1.14
N LEU A 6 1.79 -5.14 -1.42
CA LEU A 6 0.60 -5.86 -0.96
C LEU A 6 -0.32 -6.13 -2.14
N HIS A 7 -0.80 -7.36 -2.26
CA HIS A 7 -1.76 -7.75 -3.30
C HIS A 7 -3.13 -8.02 -2.70
N PHE A 8 -4.16 -7.55 -3.41
CA PHE A 8 -5.57 -7.79 -3.09
C PHE A 8 -6.29 -8.23 -4.35
N ARG A 9 -7.30 -9.06 -4.19
CA ARG A 9 -8.18 -9.41 -5.30
C ARG A 9 -9.54 -8.76 -5.07
N VAL A 10 -9.91 -7.88 -6.00
CA VAL A 10 -11.15 -7.10 -5.92
C VAL A 10 -11.80 -7.11 -7.29
N ALA A 11 -13.05 -7.56 -7.35
CA ALA A 11 -13.79 -7.56 -8.62
C ALA A 11 -13.82 -6.16 -9.23
N PRO A 12 -13.65 -6.01 -10.55
CA PRO A 12 -13.61 -4.68 -11.18
C PRO A 12 -14.80 -3.79 -10.81
N SER A 13 -15.99 -4.35 -10.66
CA SER A 13 -17.20 -3.60 -10.27
C SER A 13 -17.13 -3.04 -8.85
N GLU A 14 -16.24 -3.57 -8.01
CA GLU A 14 -16.11 -3.17 -6.61
C GLU A 14 -14.87 -2.30 -6.35
N GLN A 15 -14.03 -2.12 -7.37
CA GLN A 15 -12.73 -1.44 -7.18
C GLN A 15 -12.87 0.02 -6.78
N ASP A 16 -13.81 0.76 -7.38
CA ASP A 16 -13.98 2.18 -7.05
C ASP A 16 -14.34 2.35 -5.57
N GLY A 17 -15.26 1.52 -5.06
CA GLY A 17 -15.66 1.56 -3.66
C GLY A 17 -14.54 1.14 -2.72
N PHE A 18 -13.85 0.05 -3.06
CA PHE A 18 -12.71 -0.42 -2.29
C PHE A 18 -11.60 0.63 -2.22
N LEU A 19 -11.22 1.19 -3.36
CA LEU A 19 -10.13 2.17 -3.41
C LEU A 19 -10.49 3.48 -2.71
N ALA A 20 -11.74 3.92 -2.82
CA ALA A 20 -12.19 5.11 -2.09
C ALA A 20 -12.06 4.92 -0.59
N LYS A 21 -12.49 3.76 -0.07
CA LYS A 21 -12.38 3.45 1.36
C LYS A 21 -10.94 3.27 1.79
N GLU A 22 -10.15 2.60 0.97
CA GLU A 22 -8.74 2.36 1.24
C GLU A 22 -7.95 3.68 1.31
N THR A 23 -8.25 4.62 0.43
CA THR A 23 -7.65 5.96 0.47
C THR A 23 -8.04 6.69 1.75
N GLU A 24 -9.31 6.68 2.10
CA GLU A 24 -9.80 7.33 3.33
C GLU A 24 -9.11 6.77 4.57
N VAL A 25 -9.06 5.44 4.69
CA VAL A 25 -8.60 4.75 5.90
C VAL A 25 -7.08 4.63 5.91
N TRP A 26 -6.52 3.92 4.93
CA TRP A 26 -5.09 3.57 4.95
C TRP A 26 -4.19 4.73 4.53
N THR A 27 -4.51 5.43 3.46
CA THR A 27 -3.71 6.59 3.06
C THR A 27 -3.76 7.67 4.13
N GLY A 28 -4.94 7.88 4.73
CA GLY A 28 -5.08 8.81 5.85
C GLY A 28 -4.19 8.44 7.02
N PHE A 29 -4.17 7.15 7.40
CA PHE A 29 -3.31 6.67 8.49
C PHE A 29 -1.82 6.82 8.14
N LEU A 30 -1.43 6.43 6.92
CA LEU A 30 -0.03 6.49 6.48
C LEU A 30 0.54 7.91 6.57
N HIS A 31 -0.26 8.92 6.27
CA HIS A 31 0.18 10.31 6.39
C HIS A 31 0.51 10.72 7.82
N THR A 32 0.08 9.96 8.82
CA THR A 32 0.43 10.20 10.22
C THR A 32 1.68 9.43 10.66
N CYS A 33 2.21 8.56 9.81
CA CYS A 33 3.31 7.67 10.17
C CYS A 33 4.67 8.29 9.84
N ASP A 34 5.59 8.23 10.80
CA ASP A 34 6.98 8.60 10.56
C ASP A 34 7.58 7.65 9.54
N GLY A 35 8.32 8.21 8.59
CA GLY A 35 9.01 7.42 7.58
C GLY A 35 8.16 7.05 6.37
N PHE A 36 6.88 7.36 6.35
CA PHE A 36 6.07 7.20 5.15
C PHE A 36 6.55 8.18 4.07
N VAL A 37 6.84 7.67 2.88
CA VAL A 37 7.38 8.46 1.77
C VAL A 37 6.35 8.63 0.66
N ASP A 38 5.79 7.53 0.15
CA ASP A 38 4.89 7.56 -0.99
C ASP A 38 4.07 6.28 -1.05
N LYS A 39 2.98 6.33 -1.79
CA LYS A 39 2.12 5.19 -2.03
C LYS A 39 1.56 5.26 -3.43
N GLN A 40 1.54 4.13 -4.11
CA GLN A 40 0.89 3.99 -5.41
C GLN A 40 0.01 2.74 -5.39
N VAL A 41 -1.05 2.78 -6.16
CA VAL A 41 -1.95 1.64 -6.35
C VAL A 41 -1.97 1.30 -7.82
N TRP A 42 -1.74 0.04 -8.12
CA TRP A 42 -1.66 -0.47 -9.50
C TRP A 42 -2.70 -1.55 -9.72
N VAL A 43 -3.16 -1.66 -10.95
CA VAL A 43 -3.98 -2.79 -11.41
C VAL A 43 -3.18 -3.51 -12.49
N ALA A 44 -3.11 -4.83 -12.42
CA ALA A 44 -2.39 -5.61 -13.43
C ALA A 44 -3.16 -5.59 -14.76
N ASP A 45 -2.45 -5.30 -15.85
CA ASP A 45 -3.08 -5.24 -17.18
C ASP A 45 -3.63 -6.59 -17.63
N ASP A 46 -2.97 -7.67 -17.23
CA ASP A 46 -3.33 -9.04 -17.60
C ASP A 46 -4.27 -9.70 -16.57
N ASP A 47 -4.58 -9.03 -15.49
CA ASP A 47 -5.45 -9.54 -14.42
C ASP A 47 -6.19 -8.38 -13.77
N PRO A 48 -7.35 -7.99 -14.31
CA PRO A 48 -8.05 -6.77 -13.85
C PRO A 48 -8.60 -6.86 -12.43
N GLU A 49 -8.60 -8.04 -11.80
CA GLU A 49 -8.98 -8.20 -10.39
C GLU A 49 -7.82 -8.00 -9.44
N LEU A 50 -6.58 -7.98 -9.95
CA LEU A 50 -5.41 -7.86 -9.10
C LEU A 50 -5.08 -6.39 -8.85
N ILE A 51 -5.24 -5.99 -7.59
CA ILE A 51 -4.83 -4.68 -7.08
C ILE A 51 -3.49 -4.85 -6.37
N VAL A 52 -2.52 -4.03 -6.73
CA VAL A 52 -1.21 -4.02 -6.08
C VAL A 52 -1.01 -2.68 -5.40
N VAL A 53 -0.78 -2.70 -4.11
CA VAL A 53 -0.49 -1.49 -3.32
C VAL A 53 1.00 -1.47 -3.04
N MET A 54 1.66 -0.38 -3.42
CA MET A 54 3.10 -0.18 -3.24
C MET A 54 3.29 1.00 -2.30
N ILE A 55 3.96 0.77 -1.17
CA ILE A 55 4.17 1.79 -0.16
C ILE A 55 5.68 1.95 0.06
N TRP A 56 6.17 3.18 -0.11
CA TRP A 56 7.59 3.51 0.10
C TRP A 56 7.80 4.00 1.51
N TRP A 57 8.77 3.39 2.20
CA TRP A 57 9.17 3.76 3.55
C TRP A 57 10.63 4.20 3.55
N ASP A 58 10.94 5.21 4.34
CA ASP A 58 12.29 5.73 4.47
C ASP A 58 13.25 4.63 4.97
N THR A 59 12.86 3.92 6.03
CA THR A 59 13.63 2.82 6.59
C THR A 59 12.72 1.65 6.99
N MET A 60 13.30 0.46 7.05
CA MET A 60 12.61 -0.74 7.57
C MET A 60 12.21 -0.53 9.04
N GLU A 61 13.07 0.13 9.82
CA GLU A 61 12.80 0.38 11.24
C GLU A 61 11.53 1.20 11.41
N LEU A 62 11.38 2.28 10.65
CA LEU A 62 10.19 3.13 10.74
C LEU A 62 8.93 2.39 10.29
N TRP A 63 9.03 1.62 9.21
CA TRP A 63 7.90 0.78 8.79
C TRP A 63 7.49 -0.18 9.91
N LYS A 64 8.46 -0.88 10.50
CA LYS A 64 8.19 -1.89 11.54
C LYS A 64 7.84 -1.29 12.89
N SER A 65 7.91 0.03 13.04
CA SER A 65 7.44 0.69 14.25
C SER A 65 5.91 0.67 14.38
N ILE A 66 5.21 0.41 13.27
CA ILE A 66 3.75 0.23 13.30
C ILE A 66 3.47 -1.15 13.88
N THR A 67 2.72 -1.21 14.98
CA THR A 67 2.45 -2.45 15.67
C THR A 67 1.36 -3.27 14.97
N PRO A 68 1.34 -4.61 15.15
CA PRO A 68 0.24 -5.42 14.65
C PRO A 68 -1.13 -4.96 15.14
N GLU A 69 -1.22 -4.46 16.37
CA GLU A 69 -2.46 -3.95 16.95
C GLU A 69 -2.94 -2.70 16.20
N GLN A 70 -2.02 -1.81 15.83
CA GLN A 70 -2.37 -0.63 15.02
C GLN A 70 -2.86 -1.05 13.64
N VAL A 71 -2.23 -2.03 13.01
CA VAL A 71 -2.64 -2.55 11.71
C VAL A 71 -4.07 -3.11 11.80
N GLU A 72 -4.36 -3.92 12.81
CA GLU A 72 -5.70 -4.48 13.01
C GLU A 72 -6.75 -3.39 13.22
N GLU A 73 -6.43 -2.39 14.02
CA GLU A 73 -7.35 -1.29 14.30
C GLU A 73 -7.67 -0.50 13.04
N VAL A 74 -6.65 -0.16 12.25
CA VAL A 74 -6.85 0.59 11.02
C VAL A 74 -7.61 -0.25 9.99
N ASP A 75 -7.24 -1.53 9.84
CA ASP A 75 -7.90 -2.43 8.89
C ASP A 75 -9.38 -2.60 9.23
N ALA A 76 -9.72 -2.65 10.51
CA ALA A 76 -11.11 -2.74 10.96
C ALA A 76 -11.97 -1.56 10.47
N ARG A 77 -11.37 -0.40 10.25
CA ARG A 77 -12.07 0.78 9.74
C ARG A 77 -12.51 0.63 8.29
N MET A 78 -11.97 -0.35 7.57
CA MET A 78 -12.41 -0.67 6.21
C MET A 78 -13.85 -1.19 6.18
N GLY A 79 -14.32 -1.75 7.30
CA GLY A 79 -15.70 -2.25 7.41
C GLY A 79 -15.99 -3.33 6.38
N GLU A 80 -17.07 -3.16 5.63
CA GLU A 80 -17.48 -4.12 4.60
C GLU A 80 -16.47 -4.22 3.43
N TRP A 81 -15.56 -3.25 3.31
CA TRP A 81 -14.56 -3.23 2.24
C TRP A 81 -13.28 -3.98 2.61
N ILE A 82 -13.21 -4.62 3.78
CA ILE A 82 -12.06 -5.45 4.13
C ILE A 82 -11.89 -6.55 3.08
N ARG A 83 -10.64 -6.71 2.59
CA ARG A 83 -10.24 -7.80 1.70
C ARG A 83 -8.92 -8.37 2.22
N PRO A 84 -8.75 -9.69 2.15
CA PRO A 84 -7.49 -10.30 2.60
C PRO A 84 -6.34 -9.91 1.69
N VAL A 85 -5.16 -9.76 2.31
CA VAL A 85 -3.90 -9.64 1.56
C VAL A 85 -3.56 -11.02 1.03
N THR A 86 -3.47 -11.16 -0.29
CA THR A 86 -3.19 -12.46 -0.92
C THR A 86 -1.70 -12.70 -1.14
N PHE A 87 -0.90 -11.64 -1.11
CA PHE A 87 0.56 -11.71 -1.23
C PHE A 87 1.16 -10.46 -0.60
N ALA A 88 2.27 -10.64 0.12
CA ALA A 88 2.99 -9.52 0.72
C ALA A 88 4.49 -9.81 0.67
N ARG A 89 5.28 -8.78 0.37
CA ARG A 89 6.74 -8.86 0.48
C ARG A 89 7.33 -7.47 0.69
N ALA A 90 8.58 -7.47 1.15
CA ALA A 90 9.40 -6.26 1.23
C ALA A 90 10.39 -6.24 0.06
N LEU A 91 10.53 -5.07 -0.54
CA LEU A 91 11.53 -4.80 -1.57
C LEU A 91 12.44 -3.69 -1.07
N ARG A 92 13.65 -3.63 -1.58
CA ARG A 92 14.61 -2.59 -1.21
C ARG A 92 15.09 -1.88 -2.46
N VAL A 93 15.14 -0.56 -2.40
CA VAL A 93 15.68 0.24 -3.50
C VAL A 93 17.21 0.09 -3.48
N VAL A 94 17.78 -0.43 -4.55
CA VAL A 94 19.25 -0.57 -4.71
C VAL A 94 19.81 0.42 -5.72
N ARG A 95 18.95 1.01 -6.55
CA ARG A 95 19.29 2.11 -7.44
C ARG A 95 18.20 3.15 -7.34
N PRO A 96 18.50 4.38 -6.96
CA PRO A 96 17.48 5.42 -6.84
C PRO A 96 16.94 5.82 -8.22
N SER A 97 15.81 6.52 -8.19
CA SER A 97 15.20 7.03 -9.42
C SER A 97 16.18 7.89 -10.19
N VAL A 98 16.18 7.72 -11.50
CA VAL A 98 17.02 8.51 -12.42
C VAL A 98 16.17 9.50 -13.22
N SER A 99 14.90 9.67 -12.87
CA SER A 99 13.99 10.53 -13.63
C SER A 99 14.44 11.97 -13.72
N GLY A 100 15.14 12.47 -12.70
CA GLY A 100 15.71 13.81 -12.72
C GLY A 100 16.93 13.97 -13.60
N MET A 101 17.47 12.86 -14.12
CA MET A 101 18.68 12.85 -14.97
C MET A 101 18.33 12.93 -16.45
N THR A 102 17.09 12.81 -16.83
CA THR A 102 16.69 12.89 -18.22
C THR A 102 16.80 14.34 -18.68
N ALA A 103 17.48 14.49 -19.75
CA ALA A 103 17.65 15.80 -20.34
C ALA A 103 16.36 16.24 -21.03
#